data_d31188af5c8fae3a8606ec34d22cc5f8
#
_entry.id   d31188af5c8fae3a8606ec34d22cc5f8
#
_cell.length_a   1.000
_cell.length_b   1.000
_cell.length_c   1.000
_cell.angle_alpha   90.00
_cell.angle_beta   90.00
_cell.angle_gamma   90.00
#
_symmetry.space_group_name_H-M   'P 1'
#
loop_
_entity.id
_entity.type
_entity.pdbx_description
1 polymer ?
#
loop_
_entity_poly.entity_id
_entity_poly.type
_entity_poly.pdbx_seq_one_letter_code
_entity_poly.pdbx_strand_id
1 'polypeptide(L)'
;DGVPQEGVGSSFGLNNIPVNFAERIEVYKGVVPVGFGTDALGGVINIVTNKKKRKWFLDTSYSYGSFNTHKSYVNFGQTFRSGLMYEINAFQNYSDNDYYVDTYVTHFSPDGNTTDKKKIEHVKRFNDTYHNEAVIGKVGWVGKPFADRLLFGFTYSNMYKEIQTGVRQEAVFGEKHRKGHSLMPSLEYHKRDLFT
;
A
#
# COMPACT_ATOMS: atom_id res chain seq x y z
N ASP A 1 -5.76 11.57 5.16
CA ASP A 1 -5.80 12.21 6.49
C ASP A 1 -4.58 13.14 6.73
N GLY A 2 -3.86 13.55 5.71
CA GLY A 2 -2.77 14.53 5.79
C GLY A 2 -1.42 13.99 6.29
N VAL A 3 -1.29 12.72 6.59
CA VAL A 3 0.00 12.09 6.92
C VAL A 3 0.63 11.57 5.63
N PRO A 4 1.82 12.07 5.21
CA PRO A 4 2.52 11.55 4.06
C PRO A 4 2.78 10.05 4.23
N GLN A 5 2.51 9.28 3.19
CA GLN A 5 2.80 7.86 3.15
C GLN A 5 4.01 7.67 2.22
N GLU A 6 5.16 7.57 2.82
CA GLU A 6 6.41 7.29 2.13
C GLU A 6 6.85 5.87 2.41
N GLY A 7 7.24 5.16 1.39
CA GLY A 7 7.77 3.81 1.52
C GLY A 7 8.93 3.60 0.55
N VAL A 8 9.87 2.74 0.90
CA VAL A 8 10.97 2.38 0.01
C VAL A 8 10.40 1.65 -1.21
N GLY A 9 10.44 2.32 -2.36
CA GLY A 9 9.91 1.77 -3.62
C GLY A 9 8.39 1.81 -3.69
N SER A 10 7.75 0.75 -4.20
CA SER A 10 6.31 0.65 -4.40
C SER A 10 5.53 0.07 -3.20
N SER A 11 6.14 0.00 -2.01
CA SER A 11 5.51 -0.61 -0.82
C SER A 11 4.20 0.08 -0.42
N PHE A 12 4.09 1.37 -0.67
CA PHE A 12 2.90 2.19 -0.47
C PHE A 12 2.39 2.84 -1.77
N GLY A 13 2.51 2.15 -2.89
CA GLY A 13 1.87 2.60 -4.12
C GLY A 13 0.34 2.60 -3.98
N LEU A 14 -0.34 3.51 -4.68
CA LEU A 14 -1.80 3.66 -4.68
C LEU A 14 -2.54 2.33 -4.93
N ASN A 15 -1.95 1.46 -5.73
CA ASN A 15 -2.54 0.16 -6.06
C ASN A 15 -2.56 -0.84 -4.88
N ASN A 16 -1.83 -0.52 -3.81
CA ASN A 16 -1.68 -1.41 -2.66
C ASN A 16 -2.56 -0.99 -1.48
N ILE A 17 -3.17 0.18 -1.56
CA ILE A 17 -4.03 0.68 -0.49
C ILE A 17 -5.46 0.19 -0.76
N PRO A 18 -6.07 -0.61 0.13
CA PRO A 18 -7.44 -1.02 -0.04
C PRO A 18 -8.36 0.19 -0.03
N VAL A 19 -9.11 0.40 -1.09
CA VAL A 19 -10.07 1.51 -1.18
C VAL A 19 -11.20 1.41 -0.17
N ASN A 20 -11.42 0.22 0.38
CA ASN A 20 -12.53 -0.07 1.30
C ASN A 20 -12.47 0.68 2.63
N PHE A 21 -11.30 1.16 3.07
CA PHE A 21 -11.21 1.97 4.28
C PHE A 21 -11.28 3.49 4.00
N ALA A 22 -11.28 3.88 2.74
CA ALA A 22 -11.43 5.26 2.34
C ALA A 22 -12.92 5.66 2.35
N GLU A 23 -13.28 6.72 3.06
CA GLU A 23 -14.59 7.36 2.90
C GLU A 23 -14.66 8.08 1.55
N ARG A 24 -13.55 8.72 1.19
CA ARG A 24 -13.35 9.39 -0.10
C ARG A 24 -11.88 9.52 -0.45
N ILE A 25 -11.61 9.69 -1.71
CA ILE A 25 -10.29 9.99 -2.25
C ILE A 25 -10.32 11.40 -2.82
N GLU A 26 -9.45 12.26 -2.33
CA GLU A 26 -9.29 13.63 -2.79
C GLU A 26 -8.03 13.72 -3.66
N VAL A 27 -8.17 14.23 -4.87
CA VAL A 27 -7.06 14.38 -5.82
C VAL A 27 -6.82 15.86 -6.05
N TYR A 28 -5.68 16.37 -5.63
CA TYR A 28 -5.23 17.73 -5.87
C TYR A 28 -4.19 17.73 -6.99
N LYS A 29 -4.47 18.43 -8.07
CA LYS A 29 -3.55 18.58 -9.21
C LYS A 29 -3.07 20.03 -9.27
N GLY A 30 -1.76 20.22 -9.31
CA GLY A 30 -1.15 21.56 -9.38
C GLY A 30 -1.08 22.26 -8.00
N VAL A 31 -2.04 23.11 -7.67
CA VAL A 31 -2.06 23.80 -6.38
C VAL A 31 -2.54 22.87 -5.27
N VAL A 32 -1.67 22.59 -4.33
CA VAL A 32 -1.94 21.72 -3.18
C VAL A 32 -2.18 22.58 -1.94
N PRO A 33 -3.20 22.31 -1.11
CA PRO A 33 -3.42 23.04 0.13
C PRO A 33 -2.21 22.95 1.07
N VAL A 34 -1.89 24.04 1.75
CA VAL A 34 -0.71 24.18 2.62
C VAL A 34 -0.59 23.09 3.69
N GLY A 35 -1.71 22.50 4.11
CA GLY A 35 -1.76 21.41 5.09
C GLY A 35 -1.14 20.09 4.65
N PHE A 36 -0.78 19.93 3.36
CA PHE A 36 -0.16 18.71 2.82
C PHE A 36 1.36 18.81 2.64
N GLY A 37 1.97 19.93 3.05
CA GLY A 37 3.42 20.15 2.94
C GLY A 37 3.85 20.75 1.61
N THR A 38 5.15 21.06 1.51
CA THR A 38 5.77 21.79 0.38
C THR A 38 6.27 20.88 -0.74
N ASP A 39 6.38 19.57 -0.51
CA ASP A 39 7.08 18.62 -1.41
C ASP A 39 6.19 18.03 -2.50
N ALA A 40 4.94 18.44 -2.55
CA ALA A 40 3.93 17.92 -3.48
C ALA A 40 3.95 18.61 -4.86
N LEU A 41 5.09 18.60 -5.55
CA LEU A 41 5.29 19.26 -6.85
C LEU A 41 4.37 18.76 -7.98
N GLY A 42 3.95 17.52 -7.93
CA GLY A 42 3.09 16.91 -8.96
C GLY A 42 1.61 16.82 -8.58
N GLY A 43 1.27 17.06 -7.34
CA GLY A 43 -0.07 16.91 -6.78
C GLY A 43 -0.11 15.98 -5.56
N VAL A 44 -1.30 15.86 -4.96
CA VAL A 44 -1.54 15.01 -3.78
C VAL A 44 -2.76 14.16 -3.99
N ILE A 45 -2.67 12.89 -3.60
CA ILE A 45 -3.81 12.00 -3.43
C ILE A 45 -4.00 11.79 -1.93
N ASN A 46 -5.07 12.38 -1.40
CA ASN A 46 -5.41 12.25 0.00
C ASN A 46 -6.51 11.22 0.19
N ILE A 47 -6.20 10.17 0.95
CA ILE A 47 -7.16 9.14 1.32
C ILE A 47 -7.77 9.53 2.66
N VAL A 48 -9.03 9.92 2.63
CA VAL A 48 -9.76 10.33 3.83
C VAL A 48 -10.46 9.12 4.40
N THR A 49 -10.08 8.76 5.63
CA THR A 49 -10.71 7.65 6.35
C THR A 49 -12.02 8.12 7.01
N ASN A 50 -12.93 7.19 7.26
CA ASN A 50 -14.21 7.51 7.88
C ASN A 50 -14.02 8.02 9.32
N LYS A 51 -14.33 9.30 9.55
CA LYS A 51 -14.18 9.96 10.84
C LYS A 51 -15.47 9.91 11.69
N LYS A 52 -16.52 9.21 11.25
CA LYS A 52 -17.78 9.13 12.01
C LYS A 52 -17.55 8.38 13.31
N LYS A 53 -17.94 8.99 14.44
CA LYS A 53 -17.90 8.39 15.77
C LYS A 53 -18.88 7.21 15.84
N ARG A 54 -18.40 6.01 15.53
CA ARG A 54 -19.16 4.78 15.79
C ARG A 54 -18.71 4.18 17.11
N LYS A 55 -19.61 3.54 17.84
CA LYS A 55 -19.24 2.83 19.09
C LYS A 55 -18.19 1.76 18.79
N TRP A 56 -18.40 1.01 17.75
CA TRP A 56 -17.45 0.07 17.17
C TRP A 56 -17.80 -0.20 15.70
N PHE A 57 -16.85 -0.67 14.93
CA PHE A 57 -17.05 -1.17 13.57
C PHE A 57 -16.02 -2.27 13.26
N LEU A 58 -16.40 -3.18 12.40
CA LEU A 58 -15.54 -4.21 11.84
C LEU A 58 -15.92 -4.39 10.37
N ASP A 59 -14.96 -4.11 9.48
CA ASP A 59 -15.08 -4.37 8.06
C ASP A 59 -13.98 -5.33 7.66
N THR A 60 -14.32 -6.43 7.00
CA THR A 60 -13.36 -7.42 6.55
C THR A 60 -13.67 -7.83 5.12
N SER A 61 -12.65 -8.12 4.36
CA SER A 61 -12.80 -8.75 3.06
C SER A 61 -11.65 -9.71 2.77
N TYR A 62 -11.97 -10.74 2.01
CA TYR A 62 -11.00 -11.65 1.43
C TYR A 62 -11.40 -11.93 -0.01
N SER A 63 -10.42 -11.91 -0.90
CA SER A 63 -10.62 -12.31 -2.29
C SER A 63 -9.50 -13.24 -2.73
N TYR A 64 -9.89 -14.19 -3.57
CA TYR A 64 -8.99 -15.12 -4.23
C TYR A 64 -9.18 -15.01 -5.74
N GLY A 65 -8.12 -15.03 -6.50
CA GLY A 65 -8.13 -14.87 -7.94
C GLY A 65 -7.06 -15.68 -8.66
N SER A 66 -6.99 -15.52 -9.97
CA SER A 66 -5.98 -16.17 -10.81
C SER A 66 -4.57 -15.91 -10.32
N PHE A 67 -3.64 -16.81 -10.65
CA PHE A 67 -2.22 -16.74 -10.29
C PHE A 67 -1.98 -16.74 -8.77
N ASN A 68 -2.78 -17.55 -8.07
CA ASN A 68 -2.73 -17.67 -6.60
C ASN A 68 -2.83 -16.29 -5.91
N THR A 69 -3.69 -15.41 -6.44
CA THR A 69 -3.82 -14.05 -5.92
C THR A 69 -4.72 -14.04 -4.69
N HIS A 70 -4.18 -13.61 -3.57
CA HIS A 70 -4.87 -13.45 -2.29
C HIS A 70 -4.87 -11.97 -1.90
N LYS A 71 -6.04 -11.45 -1.56
CA LYS A 71 -6.15 -10.12 -0.96
C LYS A 71 -7.01 -10.22 0.28
N SER A 72 -6.47 -9.80 1.40
CA SER A 72 -7.19 -9.73 2.66
C SER A 72 -7.14 -8.33 3.25
N TYR A 73 -8.19 -7.97 3.94
CA TYR A 73 -8.34 -6.66 4.54
C TYR A 73 -9.17 -6.77 5.81
N VAL A 74 -8.74 -6.07 6.85
CA VAL A 74 -9.43 -5.92 8.12
C VAL A 74 -9.36 -4.47 8.55
N ASN A 75 -10.52 -3.88 8.86
CA ASN A 75 -10.64 -2.57 9.46
C ASN A 75 -11.50 -2.69 10.71
N PHE A 76 -10.92 -2.42 11.88
CA PHE A 76 -11.58 -2.52 13.15
C PHE A 76 -11.34 -1.26 13.97
N GLY A 77 -12.37 -0.75 14.60
CA GLY A 77 -12.23 0.37 15.51
C GLY A 77 -13.33 0.45 16.55
N GLN A 78 -12.99 1.06 17.68
CA GLN A 78 -13.91 1.27 18.78
C GLN A 78 -13.67 2.63 19.42
N THR A 79 -14.79 3.31 19.74
CA THR A 79 -14.77 4.54 20.53
C THR A 79 -15.60 4.33 21.78
N PHE A 80 -14.97 4.47 22.94
CA PHE A 80 -15.61 4.36 24.25
C PHE A 80 -16.35 5.65 24.64
N ARG A 81 -17.27 5.54 25.58
CA ARG A 81 -17.96 6.71 26.16
C ARG A 81 -17.00 7.70 26.84
N SER A 82 -15.89 7.20 27.32
CA SER A 82 -14.78 8.02 27.88
C SER A 82 -14.09 8.90 26.84
N GLY A 83 -14.37 8.73 25.55
CA GLY A 83 -13.68 9.40 24.45
C GLY A 83 -12.37 8.71 24.04
N LEU A 84 -11.92 7.68 24.76
CA LEU A 84 -10.82 6.83 24.30
C LEU A 84 -11.25 6.11 23.01
N MET A 85 -10.39 6.10 22.00
CA MET A 85 -10.59 5.36 20.77
C MET A 85 -9.35 4.61 20.37
N TYR A 86 -9.55 3.51 19.63
CA TYR A 86 -8.52 2.84 18.88
C TYR A 86 -9.07 2.38 17.53
N GLU A 87 -8.18 2.29 16.56
CA GLU A 87 -8.47 1.85 15.20
C GLU A 87 -7.27 1.06 14.66
N ILE A 88 -7.56 -0.05 14.01
CA ILE A 88 -6.56 -0.91 13.36
C ILE A 88 -7.06 -1.19 11.95
N ASN A 89 -6.23 -0.85 10.97
CA ASN A 89 -6.40 -1.23 9.58
C ASN A 89 -5.24 -2.14 9.19
N ALA A 90 -5.53 -3.31 8.67
CA ALA A 90 -4.52 -4.23 8.18
C ALA A 90 -4.92 -4.76 6.81
N PHE A 91 -3.95 -4.93 5.94
CA PHE A 91 -4.18 -5.56 4.65
C PHE A 91 -2.98 -6.39 4.21
N GLN A 92 -3.25 -7.35 3.35
CA GLN A 92 -2.25 -8.19 2.72
C GLN A 92 -2.67 -8.45 1.28
N ASN A 93 -1.72 -8.35 0.35
CA ASN A 93 -1.86 -8.72 -1.05
C ASN A 93 -0.74 -9.68 -1.40
N TYR A 94 -1.09 -10.79 -2.02
CA TYR A 94 -0.15 -11.80 -2.50
C TYR A 94 -0.55 -12.25 -3.89
N SER A 95 0.42 -12.52 -4.76
CA SER A 95 0.20 -13.18 -6.04
C SER A 95 1.50 -13.80 -6.54
N ASP A 96 1.41 -14.98 -7.13
CA ASP A 96 2.54 -15.63 -7.83
C ASP A 96 2.86 -14.91 -9.14
N ASN A 97 1.88 -14.24 -9.77
CA ASN A 97 2.00 -13.56 -11.07
C ASN A 97 2.55 -14.46 -12.18
N ASP A 98 2.27 -15.75 -12.14
CA ASP A 98 2.79 -16.77 -13.02
C ASP A 98 1.96 -16.92 -14.33
N TYR A 99 1.49 -15.79 -14.86
CA TYR A 99 0.73 -15.74 -16.10
C TYR A 99 1.61 -15.95 -17.34
N TYR A 100 0.98 -16.31 -18.46
CA TYR A 100 1.65 -16.48 -19.74
C TYR A 100 1.89 -15.15 -20.45
N VAL A 101 3.02 -15.06 -21.14
CA VAL A 101 3.41 -13.91 -21.97
C VAL A 101 4.00 -14.40 -23.29
N ASP A 102 3.76 -13.61 -24.34
CA ASP A 102 4.43 -13.80 -25.63
C ASP A 102 5.66 -12.91 -25.66
N THR A 103 6.85 -13.53 -25.65
CA THR A 103 8.12 -12.79 -25.59
C THR A 103 9.21 -13.50 -26.38
N TYR A 104 10.26 -12.76 -26.73
CA TYR A 104 11.45 -13.36 -27.33
C TYR A 104 12.22 -14.17 -26.28
N VAL A 105 12.38 -15.47 -26.54
CA VAL A 105 13.17 -16.34 -25.72
C VAL A 105 14.55 -16.56 -26.35
N THR A 106 15.60 -16.36 -25.56
CA THR A 106 16.97 -16.65 -25.99
C THR A 106 17.29 -18.09 -25.66
N HIS A 107 17.57 -18.88 -26.68
CA HIS A 107 18.03 -20.25 -26.53
C HIS A 107 19.57 -20.31 -26.57
N PHE A 108 20.14 -21.14 -25.72
CA PHE A 108 21.56 -21.39 -25.66
C PHE A 108 21.86 -22.77 -26.25
N SER A 109 22.89 -22.86 -27.10
CA SER A 109 23.43 -24.13 -27.54
C SER A 109 24.20 -24.81 -26.39
N PRO A 110 24.49 -26.14 -26.49
CA PRO A 110 25.25 -26.85 -25.45
C PRO A 110 26.66 -26.28 -25.20
N ASP A 111 27.22 -25.56 -26.14
CA ASP A 111 28.48 -24.84 -26.06
C ASP A 111 28.38 -23.46 -25.40
N GLY A 112 27.18 -23.07 -24.94
CA GLY A 112 26.91 -21.81 -24.25
C GLY A 112 26.72 -20.60 -25.17
N ASN A 113 26.78 -20.78 -26.47
CA ASN A 113 26.53 -19.69 -27.43
C ASN A 113 25.01 -19.47 -27.63
N THR A 114 24.62 -18.22 -27.88
CA THR A 114 23.22 -17.92 -28.20
C THR A 114 22.92 -18.36 -29.65
N THR A 115 21.79 -19.01 -29.86
CA THR A 115 21.28 -19.25 -31.20
C THR A 115 20.66 -17.94 -31.74
N ASP A 116 21.07 -17.50 -32.92
CA ASP A 116 20.66 -16.20 -33.54
C ASP A 116 19.16 -16.06 -33.86
N LYS A 117 18.37 -17.10 -33.64
CA LYS A 117 16.94 -17.07 -33.94
C LYS A 117 16.13 -16.66 -32.70
N LYS A 118 15.95 -15.37 -32.53
CA LYS A 118 14.93 -14.84 -31.61
C LYS A 118 13.54 -15.22 -32.12
N LYS A 119 12.88 -16.13 -31.44
CA LYS A 119 11.52 -16.53 -31.73
C LYS A 119 10.60 -16.07 -30.59
N ILE A 120 9.45 -15.55 -30.95
CA ILE A 120 8.40 -15.26 -29.96
C ILE A 120 7.81 -16.60 -29.52
N GLU A 121 7.83 -16.82 -28.23
CA GLU A 121 7.26 -18.02 -27.60
C GLU A 121 6.26 -17.64 -26.51
N HIS A 122 5.23 -18.48 -26.35
CA HIS A 122 4.24 -18.37 -25.31
C HIS A 122 4.74 -19.08 -24.05
N VAL A 123 5.31 -18.32 -23.11
CA VAL A 123 5.97 -18.87 -21.93
C VAL A 123 5.34 -18.40 -20.64
N LYS A 124 5.31 -19.29 -19.65
CA LYS A 124 4.83 -18.97 -18.32
C LYS A 124 5.86 -18.17 -17.55
N ARG A 125 5.42 -17.09 -16.87
CA ARG A 125 6.27 -16.35 -15.95
C ARG A 125 6.61 -17.21 -14.74
N PHE A 126 7.79 -17.01 -14.20
CA PHE A 126 8.30 -17.58 -12.96
C PHE A 126 9.01 -16.46 -12.19
N ASN A 127 9.33 -16.61 -10.94
CA ASN A 127 10.08 -15.60 -10.17
C ASN A 127 9.54 -14.16 -10.36
N ASP A 128 8.20 -14.01 -10.20
CA ASP A 128 7.50 -12.73 -10.30
C ASP A 128 6.52 -12.52 -9.12
N THR A 129 6.68 -13.29 -8.06
CA THR A 129 5.86 -13.23 -6.85
C THR A 129 5.86 -11.82 -6.28
N TYR A 130 4.68 -11.40 -5.87
CA TYR A 130 4.44 -10.14 -5.19
C TYR A 130 3.75 -10.39 -3.85
N HIS A 131 4.31 -9.85 -2.78
CA HIS A 131 3.72 -9.83 -1.46
C HIS A 131 3.84 -8.45 -0.83
N ASN A 132 2.73 -7.90 -0.40
CA ASN A 132 2.67 -6.62 0.28
C ASN A 132 1.68 -6.71 1.43
N GLU A 133 2.09 -6.21 2.59
CA GLU A 133 1.26 -6.15 3.79
C GLU A 133 1.49 -4.85 4.54
N ALA A 134 0.47 -4.34 5.19
CA ALA A 134 0.61 -3.21 6.09
C ALA A 134 -0.39 -3.26 7.24
N VAL A 135 0.02 -2.65 8.34
CA VAL A 135 -0.81 -2.42 9.52
C VAL A 135 -0.72 -0.95 9.90
N ILE A 136 -1.88 -0.32 10.01
CA ILE A 136 -2.03 1.06 10.46
C ILE A 136 -2.82 1.02 11.76
N GLY A 137 -2.19 1.46 12.85
CA GLY A 137 -2.83 1.55 14.16
C GLY A 137 -2.95 2.99 14.62
N LYS A 138 -4.07 3.32 15.26
CA LYS A 138 -4.29 4.62 15.92
C LYS A 138 -4.92 4.40 17.27
N VAL A 139 -4.47 5.15 18.29
CA VAL A 139 -5.04 5.15 19.64
C VAL A 139 -5.00 6.55 20.23
N GLY A 140 -6.00 6.93 20.99
CA GLY A 140 -6.02 8.24 21.64
C GLY A 140 -7.41 8.68 22.08
N TRP A 141 -7.62 9.97 22.16
CA TRP A 141 -8.83 10.56 22.69
C TRP A 141 -9.50 11.47 21.69
N VAL A 142 -10.83 11.46 21.70
CA VAL A 142 -11.69 12.32 20.89
C VAL A 142 -12.76 12.98 21.74
N GLY A 143 -13.08 14.25 21.41
CA GLY A 143 -14.14 15.02 22.07
C GLY A 143 -13.85 15.31 23.54
N LYS A 144 -12.61 15.66 23.86
CA LYS A 144 -12.17 16.06 25.21
C LYS A 144 -12.00 17.58 25.33
N PRO A 145 -12.10 18.13 26.57
CA PRO A 145 -11.86 19.56 26.77
C PRO A 145 -10.49 20.03 26.30
N PHE A 146 -9.47 19.19 26.41
CA PHE A 146 -8.09 19.50 26.02
C PHE A 146 -7.80 19.27 24.53
N ALA A 147 -8.63 18.46 23.83
CA ALA A 147 -8.46 18.20 22.42
C ALA A 147 -9.74 17.68 21.79
N ASP A 148 -10.14 18.21 20.64
CA ASP A 148 -11.17 17.60 19.82
C ASP A 148 -10.71 16.24 19.31
N ARG A 149 -9.39 16.12 19.07
CA ARG A 149 -8.74 14.90 18.62
C ARG A 149 -7.27 14.91 19.02
N LEU A 150 -6.84 13.88 19.71
CA LEU A 150 -5.44 13.60 20.03
C LEU A 150 -5.19 12.12 19.79
N LEU A 151 -4.51 11.79 18.70
CA LEU A 151 -4.26 10.42 18.29
C LEU A 151 -2.77 10.18 18.09
N PHE A 152 -2.29 9.11 18.67
CA PHE A 152 -1.00 8.50 18.36
C PHE A 152 -1.24 7.40 17.34
N GLY A 153 -0.50 7.42 16.27
CA GLY A 153 -0.60 6.45 15.21
C GLY A 153 0.74 5.81 14.88
N PHE A 154 0.68 4.66 14.24
CA PHE A 154 1.82 4.05 13.58
C PHE A 154 1.35 3.40 12.27
N THR A 155 2.21 3.38 11.30
CA THR A 155 2.05 2.64 10.05
C THR A 155 3.26 1.75 9.88
N TYR A 156 3.03 0.44 9.83
CA TYR A 156 4.04 -0.55 9.46
C TYR A 156 3.71 -1.09 8.09
N SER A 157 4.70 -1.22 7.22
CA SER A 157 4.53 -1.89 5.93
C SER A 157 5.73 -2.77 5.61
N ASN A 158 5.46 -3.85 4.89
CA ASN A 158 6.45 -4.77 4.38
C ASN A 158 6.10 -5.16 2.95
N MET A 159 7.10 -5.24 2.07
CA MET A 159 6.94 -5.57 0.67
C MET A 159 8.05 -6.50 0.19
N TYR A 160 7.66 -7.51 -0.55
CA TYR A 160 8.53 -8.39 -1.30
C TYR A 160 8.06 -8.47 -2.75
N LYS A 161 8.97 -8.30 -3.69
CA LYS A 161 8.69 -8.42 -5.13
C LYS A 161 9.85 -9.10 -5.82
N GLU A 162 9.59 -10.23 -6.44
CA GLU A 162 10.49 -10.87 -7.38
C GLU A 162 10.48 -10.14 -8.72
N ILE A 163 11.58 -10.15 -9.41
CA ILE A 163 11.77 -9.45 -10.68
C ILE A 163 12.36 -10.43 -11.67
N GLN A 164 11.52 -11.05 -12.48
CA GLN A 164 11.95 -12.01 -13.47
C GLN A 164 12.73 -11.35 -14.61
N THR A 165 12.23 -10.22 -15.11
CA THR A 165 12.75 -9.60 -16.34
C THR A 165 12.87 -8.09 -16.22
N GLY A 166 13.62 -7.47 -17.12
CA GLY A 166 13.56 -6.04 -17.38
C GLY A 166 12.27 -5.64 -18.09
N VAL A 167 12.12 -4.33 -18.37
CA VAL A 167 10.93 -3.76 -19.00
C VAL A 167 10.61 -4.40 -20.35
N ARG A 168 11.64 -4.74 -21.14
CA ARG A 168 11.50 -5.37 -22.46
C ARG A 168 11.28 -6.88 -22.42
N GLN A 169 11.33 -7.49 -21.25
CA GLN A 169 11.18 -8.94 -21.03
C GLN A 169 12.19 -9.84 -21.75
N GLU A 170 13.15 -9.29 -22.49
CA GLU A 170 14.18 -10.03 -23.24
C GLU A 170 15.29 -10.59 -22.36
N ALA A 171 15.59 -9.91 -21.25
CA ALA A 171 16.61 -10.33 -20.29
C ALA A 171 15.96 -10.91 -19.03
N VAL A 172 16.27 -12.15 -18.74
CA VAL A 172 15.78 -12.84 -17.53
C VAL A 172 16.80 -12.65 -16.40
N PHE A 173 16.31 -12.17 -15.26
CA PHE A 173 17.08 -12.07 -14.03
C PHE A 173 16.73 -13.28 -13.14
N GLY A 174 17.70 -14.13 -12.81
CA GLY A 174 17.46 -15.36 -12.05
C GLY A 174 16.76 -15.12 -10.72
N GLU A 175 17.50 -14.58 -9.74
CA GLU A 175 17.00 -14.43 -8.36
C GLU A 175 16.83 -12.97 -7.93
N LYS A 176 16.66 -12.06 -8.88
CA LYS A 176 16.51 -10.64 -8.56
C LYS A 176 15.19 -10.40 -7.84
N HIS A 177 15.29 -9.75 -6.70
CA HIS A 177 14.10 -9.35 -5.94
C HIS A 177 14.29 -7.97 -5.29
N ARG A 178 13.20 -7.41 -4.85
CA ARG A 178 13.16 -6.17 -4.06
C ARG A 178 12.44 -6.45 -2.75
N LYS A 179 13.02 -5.99 -1.66
CA LYS A 179 12.40 -6.00 -0.32
C LYS A 179 12.37 -4.59 0.23
N GLY A 180 11.33 -4.27 0.97
CA GLY A 180 11.21 -2.99 1.65
C GLY A 180 10.31 -3.13 2.87
N HIS A 181 10.68 -2.45 3.94
CA HIS A 181 9.85 -2.29 5.11
C HIS A 181 9.94 -0.85 5.59
N SER A 182 8.89 -0.38 6.21
CA SER A 182 8.87 0.94 6.84
C SER A 182 8.04 0.92 8.12
N LEU A 183 8.41 1.79 9.05
CA LEU A 183 7.66 2.07 10.26
C LEU A 183 7.57 3.58 10.42
N MET A 184 6.36 4.12 10.38
CA MET A 184 6.10 5.56 10.46
C MET A 184 5.19 5.84 11.67
N PRO A 185 5.72 6.40 12.76
CA PRO A 185 4.89 6.94 13.83
C PRO A 185 4.23 8.24 13.40
N SER A 186 3.06 8.53 13.93
CA SER A 186 2.34 9.77 13.68
C SER A 186 1.65 10.29 14.93
N LEU A 187 1.49 11.61 15.00
CA LEU A 187 0.76 12.30 16.05
C LEU A 187 -0.22 13.26 15.39
N GLU A 188 -1.51 13.11 15.68
CA GLU A 188 -2.56 14.02 15.23
C GLU A 188 -3.12 14.76 16.45
N TYR A 189 -2.98 16.08 16.48
CA TYR A 189 -3.62 16.95 17.45
C TYR A 189 -4.52 17.96 16.73
N HIS A 190 -5.76 18.06 17.21
CA HIS A 190 -6.71 19.03 16.70
C HIS A 190 -7.53 19.63 17.84
N LYS A 191 -7.61 20.97 17.87
CA LYS A 191 -8.45 21.73 18.80
C LYS A 191 -8.99 22.95 18.07
N ARG A 192 -10.31 23.15 18.01
CA ARG A 192 -10.92 24.25 17.28
C ARG A 192 -10.87 25.57 18.02
N ASP A 193 -11.13 25.53 19.34
CA ASP A 193 -11.26 26.71 20.17
C ASP A 193 -10.11 26.75 21.18
N LEU A 194 -8.92 27.24 20.72
CA LEU A 194 -7.72 27.31 21.55
C LEU A 194 -7.72 28.54 22.48
N PHE A 195 -8.52 29.58 22.14
CA PHE A 195 -8.54 30.86 22.82
C PHE A 195 -10.00 31.34 22.93
N THR A 196 -10.74 30.82 23.89
CA THR A 196 -12.01 31.39 24.39
C THR A 196 -11.85 31.72 25.85
#